data_80eb6c08f34a8a4bfcc64f4ccb91e721
#
_entry.id   80eb6c08f34a8a4bfcc64f4ccb91e721
#
_cell.length_a   1.000
_cell.length_b   1.000
_cell.length_c   1.000
_cell.angle_alpha   90.00
_cell.angle_beta   90.00
_cell.angle_gamma   90.00
#
_symmetry.space_group_name_H-M   'P 1'
#
loop_
_entity.id
_entity.type
_entity.pdbx_description
1 polymer ?
#
loop_
_entity_poly.entity_id
_entity_poly.type
_entity_poly.pdbx_seq_one_letter_code
_entity_poly.pdbx_strand_id
1 'polypeptide(L)'
;MFAAASLTNAFTEIGKQFKEMHPGTGVIFNFAGSQQLAQQLNQGAPADVFASADGEQMQVAVQGGRISSDAPQTFVKNELVVVYPVENPGGLHSLQDLARPGLKIVLAAQAVPAGRYALEFLDKASQDPADGKEFKQEVLKNVASYEENVRAVLTKVVLDEADAGIVYASDAFTASAGKISTLKIPPNLNVGANYPIAITADSTHPALAGDFIDFVLSDAGQQILANNGFIPIR
;
A
#
# COMPACT_ATOMS: atom_id res chain seq x y z
N MET A 1 -8.65 6.41 13.81
CA MET A 1 -7.62 6.68 12.80
C MET A 1 -7.93 5.90 11.53
N PHE A 2 -7.78 6.51 10.36
CA PHE A 2 -7.90 5.85 9.06
C PHE A 2 -6.50 5.64 8.45
N ALA A 3 -6.19 4.41 8.05
CA ALA A 3 -4.87 4.07 7.54
C ALA A 3 -4.95 3.08 6.36
N ALA A 4 -4.11 3.27 5.36
CA ALA A 4 -4.03 2.37 4.21
C ALA A 4 -3.83 0.92 4.64
N ALA A 5 -4.47 -0.02 3.95
CA ALA A 5 -4.44 -1.46 4.27
C ALA A 5 -3.03 -2.04 4.39
N SER A 6 -2.07 -1.56 3.58
CA SER A 6 -0.65 -1.95 3.66
C SER A 6 0.02 -1.59 5.00
N LEU A 7 -0.51 -0.61 5.75
CA LEU A 7 0.02 -0.18 7.04
C LEU A 7 -0.41 -1.08 8.21
N THR A 8 -1.29 -2.06 8.01
CA THR A 8 -1.94 -2.84 9.07
C THR A 8 -0.94 -3.38 10.10
N ASN A 9 0.12 -4.07 9.67
CA ASN A 9 1.06 -4.70 10.58
C ASN A 9 1.88 -3.63 11.35
N ALA A 10 2.51 -2.70 10.62
CA ALA A 10 3.34 -1.66 11.22
C ALA A 10 2.54 -0.75 12.17
N PHE A 11 1.34 -0.33 11.76
CA PHE A 11 0.52 0.57 12.59
C PHE A 11 -0.12 -0.13 13.78
N THR A 12 -0.40 -1.43 13.69
CA THR A 12 -0.80 -2.22 14.86
C THR A 12 0.31 -2.25 15.91
N GLU A 13 1.57 -2.43 15.49
CA GLU A 13 2.74 -2.40 16.38
C GLU A 13 2.98 -0.99 16.93
N ILE A 14 2.96 0.04 16.09
CA ILE A 14 3.06 1.45 16.49
C ILE A 14 1.97 1.81 17.51
N GLY A 15 0.72 1.44 17.25
CA GLY A 15 -0.40 1.71 18.14
C GLY A 15 -0.25 1.05 19.52
N LYS A 16 0.33 -0.16 19.56
CA LYS A 16 0.65 -0.85 20.82
C LYS A 16 1.70 -0.07 21.62
N GLN A 17 2.82 0.32 21.00
CA GLN A 17 3.88 1.06 21.69
C GLN A 17 3.40 2.47 22.09
N PHE A 18 2.62 3.14 21.22
CA PHE A 18 2.03 4.44 21.54
C PHE A 18 1.13 4.37 22.79
N LYS A 19 0.31 3.32 22.92
CA LYS A 19 -0.52 3.09 24.12
C LYS A 19 0.30 2.89 25.40
N GLU A 20 1.46 2.26 25.30
CA GLU A 20 2.38 2.08 26.45
C GLU A 20 2.96 3.42 26.92
N MET A 21 3.24 4.35 25.99
CA MET A 21 3.73 5.69 26.29
C MET A 21 2.63 6.66 26.76
N HIS A 22 1.38 6.41 26.38
CA HIS A 22 0.22 7.24 26.72
C HIS A 22 -0.84 6.42 27.50
N PRO A 23 -0.61 6.10 28.79
CA PRO A 23 -1.55 5.30 29.59
C PRO A 23 -2.94 5.93 29.64
N GLY A 24 -3.97 5.10 29.47
CA GLY A 24 -5.38 5.56 29.42
C GLY A 24 -5.87 5.95 28.03
N THR A 25 -5.00 5.89 27.01
CA THR A 25 -5.37 6.13 25.62
C THR A 25 -5.40 4.84 24.81
N GLY A 26 -5.92 4.91 23.58
CA GLY A 26 -5.87 3.82 22.62
C GLY A 26 -6.09 4.33 21.21
N VAL A 27 -5.49 3.65 20.23
CA VAL A 27 -5.70 3.95 18.81
C VAL A 27 -6.62 2.90 18.23
N ILE A 28 -7.76 3.33 17.69
CA ILE A 28 -8.68 2.49 16.93
C ILE A 28 -8.38 2.70 15.45
N PHE A 29 -8.02 1.65 14.76
CA PHE A 29 -7.70 1.70 13.34
C PHE A 29 -8.86 1.23 12.48
N ASN A 30 -9.11 1.94 11.37
CA ASN A 30 -9.87 1.47 10.23
C ASN A 30 -8.86 1.31 9.07
N PHE A 31 -8.55 0.06 8.72
CA PHE A 31 -7.65 -0.27 7.62
C PHE A 31 -8.45 -0.63 6.37
N ALA A 32 -8.26 0.14 5.30
CA ALA A 32 -8.92 -0.09 4.00
C ALA A 32 -8.08 0.48 2.85
N GLY A 33 -8.57 0.38 1.63
CA GLY A 33 -7.99 1.10 0.50
C GLY A 33 -8.03 2.62 0.74
N SER A 34 -6.95 3.34 0.43
CA SER A 34 -6.87 4.78 0.69
C SER A 34 -7.99 5.56 0.01
N GLN A 35 -8.46 5.12 -1.18
CA GLN A 35 -9.59 5.72 -1.89
C GLN A 35 -10.90 5.59 -1.12
N GLN A 36 -11.14 4.44 -0.47
CA GLN A 36 -12.32 4.21 0.36
C GLN A 36 -12.29 5.10 1.60
N LEU A 37 -11.12 5.21 2.24
CA LEU A 37 -10.92 6.02 3.45
C LEU A 37 -11.08 7.51 3.14
N ALA A 38 -10.51 8.02 2.04
CA ALA A 38 -10.68 9.40 1.60
C ALA A 38 -12.15 9.72 1.31
N GLN A 39 -12.86 8.79 0.66
CA GLN A 39 -14.29 8.92 0.41
C GLN A 39 -15.11 8.94 1.71
N GLN A 40 -14.82 8.04 2.67
CA GLN A 40 -15.47 8.00 3.97
C GLN A 40 -15.25 9.32 4.74
N LEU A 41 -14.01 9.86 4.73
CA LEU A 41 -13.73 11.17 5.32
C LEU A 41 -14.61 12.26 4.69
N ASN A 42 -14.67 12.33 3.36
CA ASN A 42 -15.45 13.34 2.65
C ASN A 42 -16.97 13.19 2.89
N GLN A 43 -17.43 11.99 3.24
CA GLN A 43 -18.82 11.72 3.68
C GLN A 43 -19.03 12.03 5.17
N GLY A 44 -18.04 12.53 5.90
CA GLY A 44 -18.17 12.92 7.30
C GLY A 44 -17.85 11.83 8.31
N ALA A 45 -17.25 10.70 7.90
CA ALA A 45 -16.82 9.68 8.85
C ALA A 45 -15.76 10.25 9.81
N PRO A 46 -15.87 10.03 11.13
CA PRO A 46 -14.97 10.60 12.12
C PRO A 46 -13.61 9.86 12.09
N ALA A 47 -12.54 10.63 12.08
CA ALA A 47 -11.18 10.14 12.30
C ALA A 47 -10.32 11.30 12.81
N ASP A 48 -9.30 11.01 13.64
CA ASP A 48 -8.35 12.02 14.09
C ASP A 48 -7.14 12.12 13.16
N VAL A 49 -6.76 11.00 12.52
CA VAL A 49 -5.60 10.92 11.62
C VAL A 49 -5.96 10.14 10.37
N PHE A 50 -5.46 10.59 9.22
CA PHE A 50 -5.48 9.86 7.95
C PHE A 50 -4.06 9.60 7.46
N ALA A 51 -3.74 8.33 7.18
CA ALA A 51 -2.48 7.88 6.58
C ALA A 51 -2.77 7.16 5.26
N SER A 52 -2.39 7.78 4.15
CA SER A 52 -2.65 7.29 2.79
C SER A 52 -1.44 6.57 2.19
N ALA A 53 -1.68 5.64 1.26
CA ALA A 53 -0.62 4.99 0.48
C ALA A 53 -0.15 5.82 -0.73
N ASP A 54 -0.77 6.96 -0.99
CA ASP A 54 -0.35 7.92 -2.02
C ASP A 54 -0.79 9.35 -1.70
N GLY A 55 -0.21 10.31 -2.43
CA GLY A 55 -0.57 11.72 -2.34
C GLY A 55 -1.90 12.05 -3.01
N GLU A 56 -2.36 11.25 -3.98
CA GLU A 56 -3.61 11.53 -4.70
C GLU A 56 -4.82 11.40 -3.77
N GLN A 57 -4.92 10.30 -3.02
CA GLN A 57 -6.03 10.10 -2.08
C GLN A 57 -5.95 11.04 -0.87
N MET A 58 -4.74 11.42 -0.45
CA MET A 58 -4.58 12.51 0.51
C MET A 58 -5.12 13.83 -0.04
N GLN A 59 -4.81 14.15 -1.30
CA GLN A 59 -5.31 15.37 -1.96
C GLN A 59 -6.84 15.36 -2.12
N VAL A 60 -7.48 14.19 -2.33
CA VAL A 60 -8.94 14.06 -2.33
C VAL A 60 -9.53 14.48 -0.97
N ALA A 61 -8.92 14.09 0.15
CA ALA A 61 -9.36 14.50 1.49
C ALA A 61 -9.10 16.00 1.74
N VAL A 62 -8.00 16.56 1.23
CA VAL A 62 -7.71 18.01 1.28
C VAL A 62 -8.78 18.80 0.49
N GLN A 63 -9.07 18.41 -0.73
CA GLN A 63 -10.08 19.07 -1.58
C GLN A 63 -11.49 18.99 -0.98
N GLY A 64 -11.79 17.91 -0.24
CA GLY A 64 -13.02 17.76 0.53
C GLY A 64 -13.07 18.60 1.82
N GLY A 65 -12.04 19.39 2.12
CA GLY A 65 -11.95 20.19 3.34
C GLY A 65 -11.75 19.38 4.62
N ARG A 66 -11.38 18.09 4.49
CA ARG A 66 -11.20 17.19 5.64
C ARG A 66 -9.79 17.25 6.22
N ILE A 67 -8.84 17.81 5.48
CA ILE A 67 -7.44 17.99 5.87
C ILE A 67 -7.00 19.36 5.36
N SER A 68 -6.24 20.10 6.19
CA SER A 68 -5.63 21.37 5.75
C SER A 68 -4.57 21.10 4.67
N SER A 69 -4.45 22.01 3.70
CA SER A 69 -3.56 21.83 2.53
C SER A 69 -2.07 21.77 2.89
N ASP A 70 -1.68 22.31 4.02
CA ASP A 70 -0.31 22.35 4.56
C ASP A 70 -0.03 21.24 5.59
N ALA A 71 -1.04 20.47 5.98
CA ALA A 71 -0.91 19.43 7.01
C ALA A 71 -0.27 18.11 6.53
N PRO A 72 -0.45 17.63 5.26
CA PRO A 72 0.12 16.37 4.85
C PRO A 72 1.64 16.36 4.85
N GLN A 73 2.24 15.36 5.50
CA GLN A 73 3.67 15.12 5.49
C GLN A 73 3.99 13.67 5.14
N THR A 74 4.96 13.44 4.26
CA THR A 74 5.43 12.09 3.94
C THR A 74 6.13 11.51 5.16
N PHE A 75 5.70 10.31 5.60
CA PHE A 75 6.27 9.65 6.77
C PHE A 75 7.02 8.35 6.44
N VAL A 76 6.79 7.76 5.27
CA VAL A 76 7.45 6.52 4.83
C VAL A 76 7.30 6.37 3.31
N LYS A 77 8.16 5.54 2.72
CA LYS A 77 8.09 5.16 1.30
C LYS A 77 7.92 3.66 1.14
N ASN A 78 7.49 3.26 -0.06
CA ASN A 78 7.34 1.86 -0.44
C ASN A 78 7.65 1.67 -1.92
N GLU A 79 7.79 0.43 -2.36
CA GLU A 79 7.96 0.06 -3.77
C GLU A 79 7.10 -1.16 -4.09
N LEU A 80 6.90 -1.42 -5.38
CA LEU A 80 6.13 -2.58 -5.83
C LEU A 80 7.02 -3.80 -6.03
N VAL A 81 6.41 -4.97 -5.81
CA VAL A 81 6.94 -6.28 -6.19
C VAL A 81 5.85 -7.13 -6.81
N VAL A 82 6.22 -8.08 -7.65
CA VAL A 82 5.32 -9.16 -8.06
C VAL A 82 5.42 -10.27 -7.02
N VAL A 83 4.28 -10.74 -6.54
CA VAL A 83 4.17 -11.91 -5.64
C VAL A 83 3.53 -13.07 -6.39
N TYR A 84 3.93 -14.29 -6.03
CA TYR A 84 3.35 -15.53 -6.56
C TYR A 84 3.45 -16.63 -5.50
N PRO A 85 2.60 -17.69 -5.54
CA PRO A 85 2.67 -18.80 -4.61
C PRO A 85 4.05 -19.47 -4.64
N VAL A 86 4.53 -19.95 -3.49
CA VAL A 86 5.86 -20.58 -3.39
C VAL A 86 6.00 -21.80 -4.30
N GLU A 87 4.92 -22.56 -4.50
CA GLU A 87 4.87 -23.71 -5.40
C GLU A 87 4.93 -23.32 -6.89
N ASN A 88 4.76 -22.03 -7.18
CA ASN A 88 4.87 -21.44 -8.51
C ASN A 88 4.05 -22.17 -9.61
N PRO A 89 2.73 -22.37 -9.43
CA PRO A 89 1.91 -23.07 -10.42
C PRO A 89 1.91 -22.35 -11.77
N GLY A 90 2.05 -21.00 -11.78
CA GLY A 90 2.20 -20.20 -12.99
C GLY A 90 3.54 -20.34 -13.68
N GLY A 91 4.56 -20.99 -13.08
CA GLY A 91 5.90 -21.14 -13.64
C GLY A 91 6.59 -19.79 -13.94
N LEU A 92 6.49 -18.83 -13.01
CA LEU A 92 7.05 -17.48 -13.13
C LEU A 92 8.52 -17.47 -12.73
N HIS A 93 9.39 -16.96 -13.61
CA HIS A 93 10.83 -16.83 -13.39
C HIS A 93 11.35 -15.41 -13.70
N SER A 94 10.55 -14.62 -14.45
CA SER A 94 10.87 -13.28 -14.88
C SER A 94 9.60 -12.42 -14.96
N LEU A 95 9.75 -11.10 -15.08
CA LEU A 95 8.61 -10.20 -15.29
C LEU A 95 7.89 -10.46 -16.62
N GLN A 96 8.65 -10.86 -17.66
CA GLN A 96 8.13 -11.17 -18.98
C GLN A 96 7.10 -12.33 -18.94
N ASP A 97 7.26 -13.24 -17.99
CA ASP A 97 6.32 -14.36 -17.81
C ASP A 97 4.90 -13.91 -17.48
N LEU A 98 4.71 -12.71 -16.91
CA LEU A 98 3.38 -12.15 -16.64
C LEU A 98 2.53 -11.98 -17.91
N ALA A 99 3.18 -11.81 -19.08
CA ALA A 99 2.50 -11.67 -20.36
C ALA A 99 2.11 -13.02 -21.01
N ARG A 100 2.52 -14.17 -20.43
CA ARG A 100 2.17 -15.48 -20.99
C ARG A 100 0.66 -15.73 -20.87
N PRO A 101 0.01 -16.18 -21.96
CA PRO A 101 -1.43 -16.49 -21.90
C PRO A 101 -1.78 -17.58 -20.88
N GLY A 102 -2.92 -17.43 -20.24
CA GLY A 102 -3.51 -18.44 -19.36
C GLY A 102 -3.16 -18.31 -17.87
N LEU A 103 -2.36 -17.31 -17.49
CA LEU A 103 -2.14 -16.97 -16.09
C LEU A 103 -3.39 -16.34 -15.47
N LYS A 104 -3.54 -16.51 -14.16
CA LYS A 104 -4.51 -15.80 -13.32
C LYS A 104 -3.77 -14.73 -12.51
N ILE A 105 -3.78 -13.51 -12.99
CA ILE A 105 -3.18 -12.37 -12.30
C ILE A 105 -4.28 -11.62 -11.51
N VAL A 106 -3.97 -11.16 -10.32
CA VAL A 106 -4.82 -10.25 -9.56
C VAL A 106 -4.11 -8.93 -9.33
N LEU A 107 -4.83 -7.85 -9.53
CA LEU A 107 -4.37 -6.48 -9.27
C LEU A 107 -5.33 -5.77 -8.32
N ALA A 108 -4.88 -4.73 -7.66
CA ALA A 108 -5.81 -3.80 -7.06
C ALA A 108 -6.50 -2.98 -8.15
N ALA A 109 -7.73 -2.53 -7.91
CA ALA A 109 -8.47 -1.68 -8.85
C ALA A 109 -7.71 -0.37 -9.11
N GLN A 110 -7.91 0.23 -10.28
CA GLN A 110 -7.21 1.46 -10.69
C GLN A 110 -7.38 2.63 -9.70
N ALA A 111 -8.54 2.72 -9.03
CA ALA A 111 -8.78 3.75 -8.02
C ALA A 111 -7.95 3.53 -6.72
N VAL A 112 -7.42 2.33 -6.50
CA VAL A 112 -6.57 1.98 -5.37
C VAL A 112 -5.14 2.43 -5.67
N PRO A 113 -4.40 3.03 -4.71
CA PRO A 113 -3.01 3.43 -4.93
C PRO A 113 -2.12 2.34 -5.54
N ALA A 114 -2.14 1.13 -4.98
CA ALA A 114 -1.37 -0.01 -5.49
C ALA A 114 -1.76 -0.40 -6.93
N GLY A 115 -3.05 -0.32 -7.27
CA GLY A 115 -3.53 -0.61 -8.63
C GLY A 115 -3.06 0.43 -9.63
N ARG A 116 -3.13 1.72 -9.27
CA ARG A 116 -2.63 2.81 -10.11
C ARG A 116 -1.12 2.67 -10.34
N TYR A 117 -0.35 2.41 -9.29
CA TYR A 117 1.10 2.18 -9.41
C TYR A 117 1.43 0.91 -10.21
N ALA A 118 0.65 -0.17 -10.09
CA ALA A 118 0.81 -1.36 -10.92
C ALA A 118 0.60 -1.05 -12.42
N LEU A 119 -0.42 -0.27 -12.76
CA LEU A 119 -0.66 0.16 -14.14
C LEU A 119 0.47 1.06 -14.67
N GLU A 120 1.00 1.97 -13.83
CA GLU A 120 2.14 2.81 -14.19
C GLU A 120 3.42 1.97 -14.42
N PHE A 121 3.67 0.97 -13.57
CA PHE A 121 4.75 0.00 -13.79
C PHE A 121 4.59 -0.69 -15.16
N LEU A 122 3.40 -1.22 -15.46
CA LEU A 122 3.14 -1.90 -16.73
C LEU A 122 3.30 -0.95 -17.93
N ASP A 123 2.97 0.34 -17.78
CA ASP A 123 3.22 1.35 -18.82
C ASP A 123 4.73 1.55 -19.06
N LYS A 124 5.51 1.68 -17.99
CA LYS A 124 6.96 1.81 -18.07
C LYS A 124 7.60 0.56 -18.70
N ALA A 125 7.17 -0.63 -18.28
CA ALA A 125 7.64 -1.90 -18.82
C ALA A 125 7.35 -2.01 -20.33
N SER A 126 6.17 -1.58 -20.78
CA SER A 126 5.85 -1.58 -22.22
C SER A 126 6.68 -0.61 -23.05
N GLN A 127 7.37 0.35 -22.41
CA GLN A 127 8.31 1.24 -23.09
C GLN A 127 9.75 0.69 -23.09
N ASP A 128 10.02 -0.31 -22.26
CA ASP A 128 11.32 -0.98 -22.21
C ASP A 128 11.43 -1.98 -23.37
N PRO A 129 12.52 -1.91 -24.17
CA PRO A 129 12.72 -2.85 -25.29
C PRO A 129 12.78 -4.33 -24.85
N ALA A 130 13.14 -4.62 -23.61
CA ALA A 130 13.23 -5.98 -23.08
C ALA A 130 11.84 -6.63 -22.90
N ASP A 131 10.82 -5.83 -22.56
CA ASP A 131 9.47 -6.33 -22.29
C ASP A 131 8.56 -6.21 -23.53
N GLY A 132 8.77 -5.18 -24.33
CA GLY A 132 8.07 -4.96 -25.59
C GLY A 132 6.75 -4.18 -25.43
N LYS A 133 6.31 -3.55 -26.52
CA LYS A 133 5.17 -2.61 -26.53
C LYS A 133 3.83 -3.22 -26.12
N GLU A 134 3.65 -4.51 -26.33
CA GLU A 134 2.39 -5.23 -26.03
C GLU A 134 2.36 -5.77 -24.59
N PHE A 135 3.45 -5.65 -23.82
CA PHE A 135 3.58 -6.26 -22.49
C PHE A 135 2.40 -5.94 -21.57
N LYS A 136 2.06 -4.66 -21.39
CA LYS A 136 0.91 -4.26 -20.56
C LYS A 136 -0.38 -4.90 -21.03
N GLN A 137 -0.65 -4.90 -22.34
CA GLN A 137 -1.90 -5.45 -22.89
C GLN A 137 -2.00 -6.95 -22.64
N GLU A 138 -0.90 -7.68 -22.84
CA GLU A 138 -0.86 -9.13 -22.61
C GLU A 138 -1.01 -9.46 -21.11
N VAL A 139 -0.36 -8.71 -20.22
CA VAL A 139 -0.55 -8.84 -18.77
C VAL A 139 -2.01 -8.58 -18.38
N LEU A 140 -2.62 -7.52 -18.91
CA LEU A 140 -4.02 -7.17 -18.57
C LEU A 140 -5.04 -8.20 -19.08
N LYS A 141 -4.75 -8.95 -20.15
CA LYS A 141 -5.59 -10.08 -20.58
C LYS A 141 -5.60 -11.23 -19.56
N ASN A 142 -4.55 -11.36 -18.77
CA ASN A 142 -4.41 -12.36 -17.73
C ASN A 142 -5.05 -11.94 -16.39
N VAL A 143 -5.54 -10.69 -16.25
CA VAL A 143 -6.14 -10.22 -15.01
C VAL A 143 -7.51 -10.85 -14.79
N ALA A 144 -7.57 -11.74 -13.80
CA ALA A 144 -8.79 -12.44 -13.42
C ALA A 144 -9.72 -11.61 -12.54
N SER A 145 -9.15 -10.72 -11.71
CA SER A 145 -9.95 -9.82 -10.86
C SER A 145 -9.18 -8.58 -10.42
N TYR A 146 -9.95 -7.55 -10.05
CA TYR A 146 -9.46 -6.31 -9.46
C TYR A 146 -9.98 -6.15 -8.05
N GLU A 147 -9.08 -5.97 -7.08
CA GLU A 147 -9.37 -5.96 -5.66
C GLU A 147 -9.52 -4.54 -5.09
N GLU A 148 -10.30 -4.42 -4.05
CA GLU A 148 -10.60 -3.13 -3.39
C GLU A 148 -9.42 -2.55 -2.58
N ASN A 149 -8.42 -3.35 -2.26
CA ASN A 149 -7.17 -2.95 -1.60
C ASN A 149 -6.05 -3.96 -1.87
N VAL A 150 -4.80 -3.58 -1.55
CA VAL A 150 -3.61 -4.40 -1.82
C VAL A 150 -3.55 -5.69 -0.98
N ARG A 151 -4.11 -5.68 0.23
CA ARG A 151 -4.15 -6.88 1.09
C ARG A 151 -5.06 -7.97 0.52
N ALA A 152 -6.15 -7.59 -0.14
CA ALA A 152 -7.01 -8.54 -0.85
C ALA A 152 -6.26 -9.20 -2.04
N VAL A 153 -5.42 -8.44 -2.76
CA VAL A 153 -4.52 -9.00 -3.79
C VAL A 153 -3.58 -10.04 -3.18
N LEU A 154 -2.85 -9.67 -2.11
CA LEU A 154 -1.94 -10.60 -1.42
C LEU A 154 -2.65 -11.86 -0.94
N THR A 155 -3.83 -11.71 -0.34
CA THR A 155 -4.61 -12.83 0.19
C THR A 155 -4.94 -13.86 -0.88
N LYS A 156 -5.36 -13.43 -2.07
CA LYS A 156 -5.65 -14.35 -3.19
C LYS A 156 -4.43 -15.13 -3.64
N VAL A 157 -3.25 -14.51 -3.66
CA VAL A 157 -2.00 -15.20 -3.99
C VAL A 157 -1.61 -16.19 -2.88
N VAL A 158 -1.73 -15.80 -1.60
CA VAL A 158 -1.42 -16.66 -0.44
C VAL A 158 -2.34 -17.89 -0.37
N LEU A 159 -3.58 -17.76 -0.86
CA LEU A 159 -4.59 -18.83 -0.91
C LEU A 159 -4.57 -19.64 -2.21
N ASP A 160 -3.57 -19.44 -3.07
CA ASP A 160 -3.45 -20.12 -4.38
C ASP A 160 -4.65 -19.88 -5.33
N GLU A 161 -5.40 -18.80 -5.12
CA GLU A 161 -6.52 -18.38 -5.99
C GLU A 161 -6.02 -17.65 -7.25
N ALA A 162 -4.76 -17.18 -7.22
CA ALA A 162 -4.09 -16.48 -8.31
C ALA A 162 -2.65 -16.96 -8.47
N ASP A 163 -2.18 -16.98 -9.73
CA ASP A 163 -0.80 -17.33 -10.07
C ASP A 163 0.18 -16.20 -9.77
N ALA A 164 -0.29 -14.95 -9.79
CA ALA A 164 0.50 -13.77 -9.46
C ALA A 164 -0.36 -12.59 -9.02
N GLY A 165 0.28 -11.65 -8.31
CA GLY A 165 -0.27 -10.34 -7.99
C GLY A 165 0.82 -9.29 -7.91
N ILE A 166 0.44 -8.00 -8.01
CA ILE A 166 1.36 -6.87 -7.80
C ILE A 166 0.95 -6.20 -6.50
N VAL A 167 1.88 -6.15 -5.54
CA VAL A 167 1.67 -5.61 -4.20
C VAL A 167 2.85 -4.73 -3.79
N TYR A 168 2.79 -4.11 -2.62
CA TYR A 168 3.94 -3.43 -2.06
C TYR A 168 4.95 -4.42 -1.45
N ALA A 169 6.23 -4.02 -1.44
CA ALA A 169 7.31 -4.81 -0.83
C ALA A 169 7.02 -5.08 0.66
N SER A 170 6.45 -4.12 1.38
CA SER A 170 6.04 -4.29 2.78
C SER A 170 4.96 -5.37 2.97
N ASP A 171 4.00 -5.48 2.03
CA ASP A 171 2.98 -6.52 2.08
C ASP A 171 3.59 -7.90 1.88
N ALA A 172 4.50 -8.03 0.90
CA ALA A 172 5.23 -9.28 0.67
C ALA A 172 6.14 -9.65 1.84
N PHE A 173 6.82 -8.67 2.45
CA PHE A 173 7.70 -8.85 3.61
C PHE A 173 6.94 -9.39 4.83
N THR A 174 5.72 -8.89 5.05
CA THR A 174 4.87 -9.29 6.19
C THR A 174 3.93 -10.46 5.89
N ALA A 175 3.98 -11.01 4.67
CA ALA A 175 3.21 -12.20 4.32
C ALA A 175 3.62 -13.42 5.16
N SER A 176 2.72 -14.38 5.27
CA SER A 176 2.99 -15.65 5.97
C SER A 176 4.24 -16.32 5.38
N ALA A 177 5.23 -16.57 6.25
CA ALA A 177 6.51 -17.15 5.85
C ALA A 177 6.31 -18.45 5.05
N GLY A 178 6.99 -18.55 3.91
CA GLY A 178 6.99 -19.74 3.07
C GLY A 178 5.71 -19.94 2.21
N LYS A 179 4.80 -18.97 2.14
CA LYS A 179 3.60 -19.04 1.32
C LYS A 179 3.77 -18.40 -0.05
N ILE A 180 4.63 -17.41 -0.16
CA ILE A 180 4.86 -16.67 -1.41
C ILE A 180 6.33 -16.55 -1.73
N SER A 181 6.60 -16.33 -3.00
CA SER A 181 7.86 -15.87 -3.57
C SER A 181 7.67 -14.52 -4.27
N THR A 182 8.76 -13.85 -4.59
CA THR A 182 8.70 -12.51 -5.21
C THR A 182 9.58 -12.41 -6.43
N LEU A 183 9.12 -11.65 -7.45
CA LEU A 183 9.97 -11.10 -8.50
C LEU A 183 10.15 -9.60 -8.25
N LYS A 184 11.39 -9.16 -8.19
CA LYS A 184 11.71 -7.73 -8.05
C LYS A 184 11.41 -6.99 -9.34
N ILE A 185 10.80 -5.81 -9.21
CA ILE A 185 10.68 -4.87 -10.32
C ILE A 185 11.93 -3.99 -10.32
N PRO A 186 12.66 -3.92 -11.46
CA PRO A 186 13.86 -3.08 -11.57
C PRO A 186 13.56 -1.62 -11.20
N PRO A 187 14.50 -0.89 -10.56
CA PRO A 187 14.26 0.47 -10.09
C PRO A 187 13.82 1.46 -11.18
N ASN A 188 14.28 1.30 -12.42
CA ASN A 188 13.88 2.13 -13.57
C ASN A 188 12.42 1.89 -13.99
N LEU A 189 11.86 0.73 -13.71
CA LEU A 189 10.46 0.37 -14.00
C LEU A 189 9.56 0.56 -12.79
N ASN A 190 10.11 0.48 -11.57
CA ASN A 190 9.35 0.57 -10.35
C ASN A 190 8.75 1.97 -10.14
N VAL A 191 7.74 2.02 -9.31
CA VAL A 191 7.07 3.25 -8.90
C VAL A 191 7.22 3.41 -7.40
N GLY A 192 7.93 4.45 -6.99
CA GLY A 192 8.10 4.78 -5.57
C GLY A 192 6.80 5.35 -5.00
N ALA A 193 6.23 4.69 -4.01
CA ALA A 193 5.05 5.15 -3.30
C ALA A 193 5.45 5.99 -2.08
N ASN A 194 5.04 7.27 -2.04
CA ASN A 194 5.21 8.14 -0.89
C ASN A 194 3.91 8.14 -0.08
N TYR A 195 4.01 7.81 1.20
CA TYR A 195 2.88 7.71 2.12
C TYR A 195 2.76 8.99 2.94
N PRO A 196 1.75 9.83 2.70
CA PRO A 196 1.47 10.99 3.53
C PRO A 196 0.59 10.62 4.72
N ILE A 197 0.76 11.37 5.82
CA ILE A 197 -0.04 11.34 7.03
C ILE A 197 -0.45 12.77 7.42
N ALA A 198 -1.65 12.94 7.95
CA ALA A 198 -2.15 14.23 8.43
C ALA A 198 -3.21 14.06 9.53
N ILE A 199 -3.35 15.09 10.38
CA ILE A 199 -4.48 15.24 11.28
C ILE A 199 -5.70 15.70 10.47
N THR A 200 -6.88 15.19 10.77
CA THR A 200 -8.12 15.65 10.14
C THR A 200 -8.60 16.97 10.75
N ALA A 201 -9.27 17.79 9.95
CA ALA A 201 -9.74 19.12 10.35
C ALA A 201 -10.77 19.09 11.49
N ASP A 202 -11.52 18.01 11.61
CA ASP A 202 -12.55 17.78 12.62
C ASP A 202 -12.12 16.79 13.74
N SER A 203 -10.80 16.59 13.88
CA SER A 203 -10.26 15.79 14.98
C SER A 203 -10.75 16.31 16.33
N THR A 204 -11.26 15.41 17.14
CA THR A 204 -11.66 15.71 18.53
C THR A 204 -10.50 15.57 19.52
N HIS A 205 -9.37 15.05 19.07
CA HIS A 205 -8.16 14.81 19.87
C HIS A 205 -6.88 15.30 19.16
N PRO A 206 -6.81 16.58 18.70
CA PRO A 206 -5.72 17.03 17.82
C PRO A 206 -4.33 16.97 18.48
N ALA A 207 -4.22 17.19 19.78
CA ALA A 207 -2.94 17.07 20.49
C ALA A 207 -2.43 15.62 20.49
N LEU A 208 -3.29 14.66 20.84
CA LEU A 208 -2.95 13.24 20.86
C LEU A 208 -2.67 12.70 19.44
N ALA A 209 -3.39 13.21 18.44
CA ALA A 209 -3.13 12.91 17.02
C ALA A 209 -1.75 13.43 16.59
N GLY A 210 -1.36 14.60 17.07
CA GLY A 210 -0.01 15.16 16.88
C GLY A 210 1.06 14.27 17.50
N ASP A 211 0.91 13.89 18.77
CA ASP A 211 1.83 12.99 19.47
C ASP A 211 1.98 11.65 18.74
N PHE A 212 0.88 11.13 18.17
CA PHE A 212 0.92 9.90 17.37
C PHE A 212 1.76 10.08 16.09
N ILE A 213 1.56 11.17 15.35
CA ILE A 213 2.33 11.47 14.14
C ILE A 213 3.80 11.68 14.48
N ASP A 214 4.12 12.41 15.56
CA ASP A 214 5.48 12.61 16.03
C ASP A 214 6.15 11.28 16.39
N PHE A 215 5.42 10.36 17.01
CA PHE A 215 5.92 9.01 17.28
C PHE A 215 6.19 8.23 15.98
N VAL A 216 5.28 8.27 15.00
CA VAL A 216 5.48 7.64 13.68
C VAL A 216 6.74 8.17 13.00
N LEU A 217 7.03 9.47 13.14
CA LEU A 217 8.19 10.14 12.55
C LEU A 217 9.48 10.00 13.38
N SER A 218 9.39 9.54 14.62
CA SER A 218 10.57 9.30 15.48
C SER A 218 11.40 8.13 14.97
N ASP A 219 12.66 8.03 15.44
CA ASP A 219 13.56 6.92 15.11
C ASP A 219 12.92 5.56 15.48
N ALA A 220 12.21 5.48 16.60
CA ALA A 220 11.50 4.27 17.02
C ALA A 220 10.37 3.90 16.04
N GLY A 221 9.53 4.86 15.66
CA GLY A 221 8.46 4.65 14.68
C GLY A 221 9.01 4.27 13.30
N GLN A 222 10.07 4.94 12.85
CA GLN A 222 10.74 4.63 11.59
C GLN A 222 11.38 3.23 11.60
N GLN A 223 11.94 2.80 12.73
CA GLN A 223 12.47 1.45 12.88
C GLN A 223 11.38 0.39 12.81
N ILE A 224 10.19 0.62 13.40
CA ILE A 224 9.04 -0.28 13.26
C ILE A 224 8.61 -0.38 11.79
N LEU A 225 8.53 0.74 11.09
CA LEU A 225 8.20 0.77 9.67
C LEU A 225 9.23 -0.03 8.85
N ALA A 226 10.53 0.16 9.10
CA ALA A 226 11.61 -0.60 8.45
C ALA A 226 11.49 -2.10 8.72
N ASN A 227 11.23 -2.49 9.96
CA ASN A 227 11.05 -3.89 10.37
C ASN A 227 9.80 -4.54 9.74
N ASN A 228 8.89 -3.74 9.19
CA ASN A 228 7.73 -4.18 8.43
C ASN A 228 7.91 -4.00 6.91
N GLY A 229 9.14 -3.84 6.42
CA GLY A 229 9.47 -3.83 4.99
C GLY A 229 9.21 -2.50 4.26
N PHE A 230 8.95 -1.42 4.98
CA PHE A 230 8.87 -0.08 4.41
C PHE A 230 10.26 0.55 4.26
N ILE A 231 10.36 1.60 3.45
CA ILE A 231 11.57 2.40 3.26
C ILE A 231 11.44 3.68 4.12
N PRO A 232 12.19 3.80 5.22
CA PRO A 232 12.18 4.98 6.08
C PRO A 232 12.56 6.26 5.31
N ILE A 233 12.15 7.41 5.86
CA ILE A 233 12.48 8.73 5.30
C ILE A 233 13.74 9.36 5.92
N ARG A 234 14.30 8.69 6.94
CA ARG A 234 15.52 9.10 7.67
C ARG A 234 16.54 7.98 7.67
#